data_130d399b7aff5bc9d11b80106d45522d
#
_entry.id   130d399b7aff5bc9d11b80106d45522d
#
_cell.length_a   1.000
_cell.length_b   1.000
_cell.length_c   1.000
_cell.angle_alpha   90.00
_cell.angle_beta   90.00
_cell.angle_gamma   90.00
#
_symmetry.space_group_name_H-M   'P 1'
#
loop_
_entity.id
_entity.type
_entity.pdbx_description
1 polymer ?
#
loop_
_entity_poly.entity_id
_entity_poly.type
_entity_poly.pdbx_seq_one_letter_code
_entity_poly.pdbx_strand_id
1 'polypeptide(L)'
;LTFATAEKIESDGTDLSITVGSNGDINIPANIGLTFGDDGEKIEGDGTDLTIAGNNIKLTAATDVIIPTNVGLHFTDANEKIESDGTDLTINAGADINLTATTDINVPSGVGVTFGDDGEKIEGDGTDLTIASSAKINLTATSDVHIPNNVGIVFGGDSEKIEGDGTDMTISANNLTIDAAADITLDAAGNDFTFAAGGTTVLTISNSSSDVVAKTAVSDKDFIVKGNDGGSEITALTLDMSAAGAATFNNDVTAFSDKRLKTDIKNIENSLDMVMKMQGVYYKRKDIEDAKEQIGVLAQDMENVLPQVVLTADDEMKSKSVDYGKLCALLIECVKDLQTQINDLKKED
;
A
#
# COMPACT_ATOMS: atom_id res chain seq x y z
N LEU A 1 31.21 -50.81 70.88
CA LEU A 1 32.63 -50.43 71.03
C LEU A 1 32.68 -49.00 71.43
N THR A 2 33.30 -48.62 72.57
CA THR A 2 33.43 -47.29 73.10
C THR A 2 34.94 -46.97 73.20
N PHE A 3 35.28 -45.76 72.72
CA PHE A 3 36.65 -45.21 72.75
C PHE A 3 36.80 -44.17 73.89
N ALA A 4 37.92 -43.67 74.18
CA ALA A 4 38.26 -42.87 75.39
C ALA A 4 37.51 -41.57 75.58
N THR A 5 36.93 -40.96 74.53
CA THR A 5 36.39 -39.58 74.50
C THR A 5 35.01 -39.50 73.89
N ALA A 6 34.11 -40.41 74.24
CA ALA A 6 32.73 -40.43 73.72
C ALA A 6 32.53 -40.90 72.27
N GLU A 7 33.60 -41.28 71.60
CA GLU A 7 33.47 -41.97 70.31
C GLU A 7 32.96 -43.38 70.54
N LYS A 8 32.03 -43.83 69.71
CA LYS A 8 31.46 -45.19 69.87
C LYS A 8 30.87 -45.75 68.57
N ILE A 9 30.87 -47.06 68.48
CA ILE A 9 30.12 -47.77 67.46
C ILE A 9 29.14 -48.64 68.27
N GLU A 10 27.86 -48.46 68.10
CA GLU A 10 26.80 -49.16 68.78
C GLU A 10 25.64 -49.51 67.88
N SER A 11 24.86 -50.52 68.24
CA SER A 11 23.61 -50.85 67.57
C SER A 11 22.52 -50.81 68.63
N ASP A 12 21.34 -50.30 68.31
CA ASP A 12 20.16 -50.33 69.12
C ASP A 12 19.25 -51.49 68.73
N GLY A 13 19.69 -52.39 67.85
CA GLY A 13 18.91 -53.53 67.31
C GLY A 13 18.21 -53.21 66.00
N THR A 14 18.17 -51.92 65.60
CA THR A 14 17.62 -51.44 64.35
C THR A 14 18.70 -50.78 63.50
N ASP A 15 19.44 -49.83 64.07
CA ASP A 15 20.44 -49.03 63.40
C ASP A 15 21.85 -49.28 63.96
N LEU A 16 22.86 -49.16 63.10
CA LEU A 16 24.26 -49.07 63.48
C LEU A 16 24.69 -47.55 63.51
N SER A 17 25.00 -47.11 64.74
CA SER A 17 25.44 -45.74 65.00
C SER A 17 26.97 -45.68 65.17
N ILE A 18 27.61 -44.77 64.39
CA ILE A 18 28.99 -44.42 64.58
C ILE A 18 29.03 -42.97 65.13
N THR A 19 29.39 -42.83 66.39
CA THR A 19 29.50 -41.53 67.08
C THR A 19 30.97 -41.08 67.11
N VAL A 20 31.26 -39.97 66.60
CA VAL A 20 32.56 -39.29 66.66
C VAL A 20 32.52 -38.16 67.68
N GLY A 21 33.63 -37.82 68.30
CA GLY A 21 33.72 -36.71 69.22
C GLY A 21 33.47 -35.36 68.58
N SER A 22 33.34 -34.33 69.42
CA SER A 22 33.14 -32.95 68.95
C SER A 22 34.30 -32.54 67.99
N ASN A 23 33.96 -32.14 66.78
CA ASN A 23 34.87 -31.81 65.66
C ASN A 23 35.67 -33.01 65.10
N GLY A 24 35.20 -34.23 65.35
CA GLY A 24 35.79 -35.43 64.69
C GLY A 24 35.09 -35.76 63.40
N ASP A 25 35.80 -36.41 62.47
CA ASP A 25 35.25 -36.90 61.17
C ASP A 25 35.36 -38.44 61.09
N ILE A 26 34.50 -39.03 60.25
CA ILE A 26 34.69 -40.36 59.74
C ILE A 26 35.53 -40.27 58.48
N ASN A 27 36.82 -40.53 58.58
CA ASN A 27 37.74 -40.48 57.46
C ASN A 27 37.58 -41.71 56.56
N ILE A 28 37.16 -41.48 55.34
CA ILE A 28 37.12 -42.50 54.30
C ILE A 28 38.33 -42.17 53.36
N PRO A 29 39.32 -43.06 53.23
CA PRO A 29 40.47 -42.82 52.37
C PRO A 29 40.07 -42.67 50.87
N ALA A 30 40.96 -42.04 50.08
CA ALA A 30 40.77 -41.96 48.64
C ALA A 30 40.57 -43.34 48.00
N ASN A 31 39.69 -43.46 47.05
CA ASN A 31 39.32 -44.69 46.35
C ASN A 31 38.65 -45.76 47.28
N ILE A 32 38.18 -45.33 48.44
CA ILE A 32 37.31 -46.12 49.32
C ILE A 32 35.98 -45.38 49.43
N GLY A 33 34.86 -46.03 49.18
CA GLY A 33 33.56 -45.45 49.20
C GLY A 33 32.60 -46.05 50.19
N LEU A 34 31.44 -45.39 50.37
CA LEU A 34 30.25 -45.95 50.98
C LEU A 34 29.38 -46.53 49.87
N THR A 35 29.16 -47.84 49.85
CA THR A 35 28.29 -48.53 48.88
C THR A 35 26.92 -48.75 49.44
N PHE A 36 25.91 -48.73 48.58
CA PHE A 36 24.51 -48.92 48.90
C PHE A 36 23.97 -50.05 48.04
N GLY A 37 24.17 -51.29 48.49
CA GLY A 37 23.80 -52.51 47.80
C GLY A 37 24.98 -53.13 47.06
N ASP A 38 25.43 -52.60 45.96
CA ASP A 38 26.59 -53.05 45.23
C ASP A 38 27.48 -51.83 44.78
N ASP A 39 28.57 -52.09 44.09
CA ASP A 39 29.53 -51.04 43.68
C ASP A 39 28.98 -50.08 42.64
N GLY A 40 27.80 -50.30 42.08
CA GLY A 40 27.14 -49.42 41.16
C GLY A 40 26.49 -48.19 41.82
N GLU A 41 26.26 -48.23 43.13
CA GLU A 41 25.64 -47.20 43.92
C GLU A 41 26.54 -46.82 45.10
N LYS A 42 27.29 -45.73 44.96
CA LYS A 42 28.29 -45.34 45.95
C LYS A 42 28.53 -43.83 46.04
N ILE A 43 29.10 -43.43 47.17
CA ILE A 43 29.71 -42.14 47.38
C ILE A 43 31.23 -42.37 47.63
N GLU A 44 32.07 -41.85 46.75
CA GLU A 44 33.52 -42.13 46.80
C GLU A 44 34.33 -40.89 46.39
N GLY A 45 35.40 -40.62 47.13
CA GLY A 45 36.38 -39.56 46.78
C GLY A 45 37.67 -40.16 46.29
N ASP A 46 38.28 -39.62 45.23
CA ASP A 46 39.61 -40.02 44.71
C ASP A 46 40.77 -39.15 45.21
N GLY A 47 40.46 -38.17 46.06
CA GLY A 47 41.40 -37.17 46.56
C GLY A 47 41.31 -35.83 45.80
N THR A 48 40.59 -35.76 44.69
CA THR A 48 40.31 -34.55 43.89
C THR A 48 38.78 -34.31 43.80
N ASP A 49 38.06 -35.34 43.36
CA ASP A 49 36.62 -35.28 43.12
C ASP A 49 35.86 -36.19 44.08
N LEU A 50 34.62 -35.74 44.42
CA LEU A 50 33.63 -36.55 45.10
C LEU A 50 32.59 -37.06 44.09
N THR A 51 32.60 -38.36 43.88
CA THR A 51 31.65 -39.01 42.98
C THR A 51 30.45 -39.58 43.74
N ILE A 52 29.22 -39.24 43.32
CA ILE A 52 27.98 -39.91 43.74
C ILE A 52 27.49 -40.68 42.52
N ALA A 53 27.60 -42.00 42.59
CA ALA A 53 27.22 -42.89 41.51
C ALA A 53 25.91 -43.64 41.84
N GLY A 54 25.07 -43.85 40.83
CA GLY A 54 23.83 -44.60 40.91
C GLY A 54 23.04 -44.48 39.60
N ASN A 55 22.09 -45.37 39.39
CA ASN A 55 21.21 -45.30 38.21
C ASN A 55 20.46 -43.96 38.13
N ASN A 56 20.01 -43.44 39.26
CA ASN A 56 19.36 -42.13 39.42
C ASN A 56 19.81 -41.50 40.75
N ILE A 57 20.26 -40.29 40.72
CA ILE A 57 20.57 -39.49 41.92
C ILE A 57 19.33 -38.61 42.21
N LYS A 58 18.63 -38.90 43.31
CA LYS A 58 17.44 -38.12 43.76
C LYS A 58 17.87 -37.25 44.95
N LEU A 59 17.87 -35.95 44.73
CA LEU A 59 18.11 -34.96 45.78
C LEU A 59 16.73 -34.46 46.26
N THR A 60 16.32 -34.84 47.46
CA THR A 60 15.05 -34.40 48.07
C THR A 60 15.35 -33.47 49.22
N ALA A 61 15.39 -32.20 48.93
CA ALA A 61 15.61 -31.15 49.92
C ALA A 61 14.28 -30.63 50.46
N ALA A 62 14.23 -30.29 51.73
CA ALA A 62 13.05 -29.68 52.35
C ALA A 62 12.93 -28.18 51.98
N THR A 63 14.04 -27.52 51.60
CA THR A 63 14.09 -26.15 51.11
C THR A 63 14.74 -26.13 49.73
N ASP A 64 16.06 -26.06 49.64
CA ASP A 64 16.77 -25.84 48.40
C ASP A 64 17.97 -26.76 48.24
N VAL A 65 18.37 -27.05 47.02
CA VAL A 65 19.70 -27.54 46.67
C VAL A 65 20.51 -26.31 46.18
N ILE A 66 21.42 -25.85 47.01
CA ILE A 66 22.20 -24.62 46.76
C ILE A 66 23.42 -24.93 45.91
N ILE A 67 23.51 -24.31 44.76
CA ILE A 67 24.73 -24.26 43.94
C ILE A 67 25.39 -22.89 44.17
N PRO A 68 26.61 -22.83 44.67
CA PRO A 68 27.28 -21.56 44.94
C PRO A 68 27.54 -20.73 43.68
N THR A 69 27.76 -19.41 43.84
CA THR A 69 28.17 -18.49 42.78
C THR A 69 29.42 -19.01 42.04
N ASN A 70 29.45 -18.92 40.72
CA ASN A 70 30.48 -19.44 39.83
C ASN A 70 30.71 -20.96 39.91
N VAL A 71 29.70 -21.70 40.40
CA VAL A 71 29.65 -23.13 40.33
C VAL A 71 28.41 -23.51 39.49
N GLY A 72 28.59 -24.28 38.44
CA GLY A 72 27.55 -24.65 37.50
C GLY A 72 27.15 -26.13 37.56
N LEU A 73 25.97 -26.42 37.08
CA LEU A 73 25.58 -27.77 36.71
C LEU A 73 26.02 -28.03 35.27
N HIS A 74 27.01 -28.89 35.06
CA HIS A 74 27.50 -29.27 33.75
C HIS A 74 26.73 -30.47 33.20
N PHE A 75 26.45 -30.45 31.90
CA PHE A 75 25.86 -31.58 31.15
C PHE A 75 26.89 -32.03 30.14
N THR A 76 27.68 -33.03 30.43
CA THR A 76 28.75 -33.60 29.61
C THR A 76 30.08 -32.85 29.74
N ASP A 77 30.17 -31.56 29.39
CA ASP A 77 31.38 -30.75 29.48
C ASP A 77 31.09 -29.30 29.89
N ALA A 78 32.14 -28.46 29.91
CA ALA A 78 32.05 -27.06 30.33
C ALA A 78 31.27 -26.14 29.34
N ASN A 79 30.98 -26.61 28.12
CA ASN A 79 30.24 -25.82 27.13
C ASN A 79 28.72 -25.93 27.31
N GLU A 80 28.27 -26.95 28.08
CA GLU A 80 26.85 -27.21 28.34
C GLU A 80 26.61 -27.13 29.84
N LYS A 81 26.18 -25.95 30.30
CA LYS A 81 26.00 -25.72 31.75
C LYS A 81 24.89 -24.70 32.07
N ILE A 82 24.40 -24.77 33.30
CA ILE A 82 23.61 -23.74 33.96
C ILE A 82 24.47 -23.19 35.12
N GLU A 83 24.76 -21.92 35.12
CA GLU A 83 25.65 -21.28 36.10
C GLU A 83 25.19 -19.85 36.43
N SER A 84 25.37 -19.44 37.69
CA SER A 84 25.12 -18.04 38.09
C SER A 84 26.42 -17.40 38.61
N ASP A 85 26.68 -16.18 38.21
CA ASP A 85 27.75 -15.34 38.75
C ASP A 85 27.33 -14.49 39.96
N GLY A 86 26.09 -14.68 40.41
CA GLY A 86 25.47 -13.90 41.51
C GLY A 86 24.66 -12.70 41.03
N THR A 87 24.70 -12.38 39.73
CA THR A 87 23.90 -11.34 39.08
C THR A 87 23.02 -11.98 37.99
N ASP A 88 23.64 -12.71 37.10
CA ASP A 88 23.00 -13.35 35.96
C ASP A 88 22.95 -14.88 36.09
N LEU A 89 21.87 -15.47 35.57
CA LEU A 89 21.76 -16.90 35.33
C LEU A 89 22.05 -17.18 33.86
N THR A 90 23.12 -17.87 33.58
CA THR A 90 23.53 -18.23 32.21
C THR A 90 23.25 -19.68 31.90
N ILE A 91 22.63 -19.93 30.76
CA ILE A 91 22.45 -21.26 30.19
C ILE A 91 23.32 -21.34 28.94
N ASN A 92 24.37 -22.14 28.98
CA ASN A 92 25.27 -22.37 27.85
C ASN A 92 24.89 -23.70 27.16
N ALA A 93 24.85 -23.67 25.85
CA ALA A 93 24.68 -24.85 25.01
C ALA A 93 25.74 -24.85 23.90
N GLY A 94 26.29 -26.00 23.56
CA GLY A 94 27.23 -26.16 22.45
C GLY A 94 26.56 -26.02 21.06
N ALA A 95 25.22 -26.13 21.01
CA ALA A 95 24.40 -25.93 19.84
C ALA A 95 23.14 -25.13 20.22
N ASP A 96 21.94 -25.70 20.10
CA ASP A 96 20.68 -25.03 20.36
C ASP A 96 20.19 -25.19 21.80
N ILE A 97 19.45 -24.21 22.31
CA ILE A 97 18.62 -24.32 23.51
C ILE A 97 17.18 -24.58 23.08
N ASN A 98 16.71 -25.80 23.25
CA ASN A 98 15.34 -26.18 22.90
C ASN A 98 14.42 -26.05 24.13
N LEU A 99 13.58 -25.01 24.10
CA LEU A 99 12.57 -24.78 25.13
C LEU A 99 11.22 -25.38 24.65
N THR A 100 10.82 -26.52 25.26
CA THR A 100 9.56 -27.20 24.92
C THR A 100 8.59 -27.05 26.08
N ALA A 101 7.60 -26.19 25.94
CA ALA A 101 6.52 -26.00 26.90
C ALA A 101 5.21 -26.57 26.36
N THR A 102 4.35 -27.12 27.24
CA THR A 102 3.02 -27.59 26.83
C THR A 102 1.99 -26.47 26.72
N THR A 103 2.27 -25.28 27.27
CA THR A 103 1.47 -24.08 27.15
C THR A 103 2.34 -22.93 26.63
N ASP A 104 2.96 -22.16 27.51
CA ASP A 104 3.64 -20.94 27.15
C ASP A 104 5.04 -20.83 27.79
N ILE A 105 5.91 -20.08 27.15
CA ILE A 105 7.12 -19.52 27.75
C ILE A 105 6.79 -18.08 28.14
N ASN A 106 6.57 -17.83 29.41
CA ASN A 106 6.16 -16.52 29.90
C ASN A 106 7.35 -15.57 30.04
N VAL A 107 7.30 -14.45 29.31
CA VAL A 107 8.19 -13.31 29.49
C VAL A 107 7.37 -12.22 30.19
N PRO A 108 7.74 -11.76 31.39
CA PRO A 108 6.99 -10.74 32.11
C PRO A 108 6.88 -9.41 31.36
N SER A 109 5.87 -8.58 31.70
CA SER A 109 5.74 -7.21 31.20
C SER A 109 7.01 -6.39 31.49
N GLY A 110 7.49 -5.63 30.50
CA GLY A 110 8.71 -4.86 30.59
C GLY A 110 10.01 -5.68 30.52
N VAL A 111 9.90 -6.98 30.22
CA VAL A 111 11.05 -7.88 29.97
C VAL A 111 10.98 -8.36 28.53
N GLY A 112 12.07 -8.20 27.79
CA GLY A 112 12.14 -8.58 26.39
C GLY A 112 13.10 -9.75 26.11
N VAL A 113 13.00 -10.28 24.90
CA VAL A 113 13.99 -11.16 24.29
C VAL A 113 14.86 -10.29 23.39
N THR A 114 16.14 -10.13 23.72
CA THR A 114 17.11 -9.34 22.97
C THR A 114 17.89 -10.20 21.99
N PHE A 115 18.32 -9.59 20.88
CA PHE A 115 19.13 -10.24 19.84
C PHE A 115 20.42 -9.43 19.65
N GLY A 116 21.41 -9.67 20.52
CA GLY A 116 22.68 -8.94 20.53
C GLY A 116 22.74 -7.88 21.61
N ASP A 117 22.04 -6.78 21.44
CA ASP A 117 21.93 -5.71 22.45
C ASP A 117 20.48 -5.20 22.55
N ASP A 118 20.25 -4.19 23.41
CA ASP A 118 18.90 -3.64 23.66
C ASP A 118 18.28 -2.90 22.45
N GLY A 119 19.03 -2.70 21.38
CA GLY A 119 18.55 -2.10 20.15
C GLY A 119 17.70 -3.05 19.31
N GLU A 120 17.89 -4.36 19.45
CA GLU A 120 17.15 -5.41 18.76
C GLU A 120 16.41 -6.29 19.76
N LYS A 121 15.09 -6.11 19.89
CA LYS A 121 14.31 -6.87 20.87
C LYS A 121 12.85 -7.09 20.47
N ILE A 122 12.25 -8.07 21.11
CA ILE A 122 10.81 -8.27 21.17
C ILE A 122 10.39 -8.14 22.64
N GLU A 123 9.53 -7.17 22.95
CA GLU A 123 9.15 -6.85 24.34
C GLU A 123 7.67 -6.46 24.41
N GLY A 124 6.96 -6.94 25.43
CA GLY A 124 5.59 -6.54 25.74
C GLY A 124 5.53 -5.70 27.01
N ASP A 125 4.79 -4.60 27.03
CA ASP A 125 4.58 -3.76 28.21
C ASP A 125 3.26 -4.04 28.97
N GLY A 126 2.51 -5.04 28.51
CA GLY A 126 1.19 -5.41 29.03
C GLY A 126 0.03 -4.81 28.23
N THR A 127 0.32 -3.92 27.28
CA THR A 127 -0.63 -3.33 26.34
C THR A 127 -0.20 -3.58 24.90
N ASP A 128 1.05 -3.21 24.59
CA ASP A 128 1.62 -3.30 23.25
C ASP A 128 2.74 -4.32 23.17
N LEU A 129 2.90 -4.95 22.01
CA LEU A 129 4.05 -5.75 21.64
C LEU A 129 4.94 -4.94 20.72
N THR A 130 6.14 -4.63 21.17
CA THR A 130 7.15 -3.91 20.39
C THR A 130 8.16 -4.88 19.78
N ILE A 131 8.39 -4.76 18.48
CA ILE A 131 9.52 -5.35 17.79
C ILE A 131 10.45 -4.21 17.40
N ALA A 132 11.58 -4.09 18.08
CA ALA A 132 12.55 -3.02 17.85
C ALA A 132 13.76 -3.52 17.07
N SER A 133 14.33 -2.67 16.23
CA SER A 133 15.57 -2.91 15.52
C SER A 133 16.31 -1.58 15.31
N SER A 134 17.62 -1.56 15.52
CA SER A 134 18.47 -0.40 15.26
C SER A 134 18.64 -0.07 13.77
N ALA A 135 18.26 -0.99 12.86
CA ALA A 135 18.35 -0.82 11.40
C ALA A 135 17.03 -1.14 10.68
N LYS A 136 16.79 -2.41 10.38
CA LYS A 136 15.61 -2.85 9.58
C LYS A 136 14.94 -4.05 10.22
N ILE A 137 13.63 -4.09 10.13
CA ILE A 137 12.84 -5.29 10.38
C ILE A 137 12.52 -5.92 9.02
N ASN A 138 13.07 -7.11 8.73
CA ASN A 138 12.81 -7.85 7.53
C ASN A 138 11.75 -8.92 7.79
N LEU A 139 10.58 -8.76 7.23
CA LEU A 139 9.52 -9.77 7.29
C LEU A 139 9.57 -10.60 6.01
N THR A 140 10.01 -11.86 6.11
CA THR A 140 10.10 -12.79 4.98
C THR A 140 9.07 -13.90 5.17
N ALA A 141 7.99 -13.83 4.43
CA ALA A 141 6.95 -14.85 4.42
C ALA A 141 6.96 -15.60 3.08
N THR A 142 6.65 -16.91 3.09
CA THR A 142 6.50 -17.71 1.86
C THR A 142 5.16 -17.50 1.18
N SER A 143 4.18 -16.91 1.85
CA SER A 143 2.89 -16.49 1.32
C SER A 143 2.69 -15.00 1.62
N ASP A 144 1.98 -14.67 2.70
CA ASP A 144 1.56 -13.30 2.97
C ASP A 144 1.92 -12.86 4.39
N VAL A 145 2.07 -11.55 4.58
CA VAL A 145 1.95 -10.91 5.89
C VAL A 145 0.50 -10.46 6.02
N HIS A 146 -0.30 -11.19 6.78
CA HIS A 146 -1.72 -10.94 6.93
C HIS A 146 -2.02 -9.84 7.95
N ILE A 147 -2.68 -8.78 7.50
CA ILE A 147 -3.23 -7.71 8.34
C ILE A 147 -4.74 -7.93 8.40
N PRO A 148 -5.34 -8.13 9.57
CA PRO A 148 -6.79 -8.34 9.71
C PRO A 148 -7.61 -7.11 9.27
N ASN A 149 -8.92 -7.31 8.99
CA ASN A 149 -9.84 -6.21 8.70
C ASN A 149 -9.87 -5.19 9.84
N ASN A 150 -9.93 -3.91 9.50
CA ASN A 150 -9.94 -2.77 10.43
C ASN A 150 -8.65 -2.66 11.28
N VAL A 151 -7.57 -3.31 10.82
CA VAL A 151 -6.22 -3.15 11.35
C VAL A 151 -5.35 -2.61 10.21
N GLY A 152 -4.67 -1.51 10.45
CA GLY A 152 -3.86 -0.84 9.43
C GLY A 152 -2.37 -0.86 9.71
N ILE A 153 -1.59 -0.52 8.70
CA ILE A 153 -0.19 -0.12 8.84
C ILE A 153 -0.16 1.39 8.98
N VAL A 154 0.27 1.90 10.13
CA VAL A 154 0.30 3.32 10.46
C VAL A 154 1.71 3.88 10.27
N PHE A 155 1.82 5.08 9.71
CA PHE A 155 3.07 5.81 9.49
C PHE A 155 3.09 7.07 10.36
N GLY A 156 3.59 6.95 11.58
CA GLY A 156 3.72 8.07 12.52
C GLY A 156 2.47 8.31 13.38
N GLY A 157 1.31 8.48 12.78
CA GLY A 157 0.04 8.71 13.51
C GLY A 157 -1.16 8.21 12.73
N ASP A 158 -2.31 8.07 13.38
CA ASP A 158 -3.53 7.46 12.82
C ASP A 158 -4.10 8.15 11.56
N SER A 159 -3.65 9.37 11.28
CA SER A 159 -4.03 10.10 10.06
C SER A 159 -3.31 9.61 8.79
N GLU A 160 -2.25 8.81 8.93
CA GLU A 160 -1.42 8.31 7.84
C GLU A 160 -1.32 6.80 7.91
N LYS A 161 -2.17 6.12 7.15
CA LYS A 161 -2.27 4.66 7.21
C LYS A 161 -2.74 4.02 5.91
N ILE A 162 -2.45 2.73 5.78
CA ILE A 162 -3.06 1.83 4.80
C ILE A 162 -3.90 0.82 5.56
N GLU A 163 -5.18 0.75 5.29
CA GLU A 163 -6.14 -0.10 6.02
C GLU A 163 -7.18 -0.69 5.08
N GLY A 164 -7.57 -1.94 5.33
CA GLY A 164 -8.68 -2.60 4.63
C GLY A 164 -9.78 -3.01 5.61
N ASP A 165 -11.05 -2.88 5.22
CA ASP A 165 -12.21 -3.26 6.03
C ASP A 165 -12.82 -4.63 5.62
N GLY A 166 -12.21 -5.28 4.63
CA GLY A 166 -12.69 -6.55 4.03
C GLY A 166 -13.47 -6.35 2.74
N THR A 167 -13.79 -5.10 2.38
CA THR A 167 -14.42 -4.70 1.12
C THR A 167 -13.55 -3.70 0.39
N ASP A 168 -13.16 -2.65 1.08
CA ASP A 168 -12.40 -1.53 0.53
C ASP A 168 -11.02 -1.42 1.17
N MET A 169 -10.05 -0.95 0.39
CA MET A 169 -8.72 -0.59 0.85
C MET A 169 -8.55 0.92 0.77
N THR A 170 -8.18 1.54 1.88
CA THR A 170 -8.00 2.99 1.99
C THR A 170 -6.55 3.35 2.29
N ILE A 171 -6.01 4.32 1.56
CA ILE A 171 -4.76 5.00 1.88
C ILE A 171 -5.12 6.39 2.39
N SER A 172 -4.87 6.63 3.67
CA SER A 172 -5.12 7.93 4.32
C SER A 172 -3.80 8.67 4.52
N ALA A 173 -3.74 9.93 4.13
CA ALA A 173 -2.58 10.79 4.32
C ALA A 173 -2.99 12.26 4.25
N ASN A 174 -2.23 13.16 4.89
CA ASN A 174 -2.39 14.60 4.70
C ASN A 174 -2.07 15.01 3.26
N ASN A 175 -0.98 14.46 2.72
CA ASN A 175 -0.59 14.59 1.31
C ASN A 175 -0.10 13.24 0.81
N LEU A 176 -0.61 12.78 -0.31
CA LEU A 176 -0.15 11.55 -0.97
C LEU A 176 0.58 11.92 -2.26
N THR A 177 1.85 11.52 -2.37
CA THR A 177 2.62 11.59 -3.61
C THR A 177 2.88 10.17 -4.10
N ILE A 178 2.55 9.89 -5.35
CA ILE A 178 2.91 8.65 -6.04
C ILE A 178 4.00 9.00 -7.06
N ASP A 179 5.24 8.59 -6.78
CA ASP A 179 6.40 8.85 -7.63
C ASP A 179 6.94 7.50 -8.14
N ALA A 180 6.82 7.27 -9.43
CA ALA A 180 7.27 6.05 -10.08
C ALA A 180 8.40 6.36 -11.07
N ALA A 181 9.48 5.57 -11.04
CA ALA A 181 10.60 5.70 -11.97
C ALA A 181 10.25 5.28 -13.42
N ALA A 182 9.12 4.59 -13.61
CA ALA A 182 8.57 4.21 -14.92
C ALA A 182 7.10 4.63 -15.00
N ASP A 183 6.19 3.72 -15.25
CA ASP A 183 4.78 4.01 -15.48
C ASP A 183 3.92 3.80 -14.23
N ILE A 184 2.81 4.54 -14.13
CA ILE A 184 1.71 4.28 -13.20
C ILE A 184 0.53 3.79 -14.02
N THR A 185 0.11 2.55 -13.78
CA THR A 185 -1.11 2.00 -14.37
C THR A 185 -2.22 1.99 -13.33
N LEU A 186 -3.35 2.61 -13.65
CA LEU A 186 -4.56 2.54 -12.86
C LEU A 186 -5.57 1.70 -13.66
N ASP A 187 -6.02 0.59 -13.11
CA ASP A 187 -6.97 -0.32 -13.74
C ASP A 187 -8.21 -0.49 -12.84
N ALA A 188 -9.37 -0.08 -13.34
CA ALA A 188 -10.63 -0.18 -12.66
C ALA A 188 -11.58 -1.09 -13.43
N ALA A 189 -11.85 -2.29 -12.93
CA ALA A 189 -12.76 -3.26 -13.55
C ALA A 189 -14.20 -2.71 -13.75
N GLY A 190 -14.60 -1.69 -12.97
CA GLY A 190 -15.86 -0.95 -13.12
C GLY A 190 -15.88 0.07 -14.25
N ASN A 191 -14.79 0.22 -14.98
CA ASN A 191 -14.57 1.18 -16.08
C ASN A 191 -14.55 2.65 -15.70
N ASP A 192 -14.69 3.01 -14.42
CA ASP A 192 -14.77 4.41 -13.97
C ASP A 192 -13.59 4.80 -13.06
N PHE A 193 -13.01 5.95 -13.33
CA PHE A 193 -12.10 6.66 -12.45
C PHE A 193 -12.79 7.91 -11.92
N THR A 194 -13.02 7.97 -10.62
CA THR A 194 -13.74 9.07 -9.97
C THR A 194 -12.78 10.00 -9.25
N PHE A 195 -12.92 11.31 -9.51
CA PHE A 195 -12.16 12.35 -8.81
C PHE A 195 -13.14 13.16 -7.95
N ALA A 196 -12.86 13.20 -6.65
CA ALA A 196 -13.69 13.90 -5.68
C ALA A 196 -12.91 14.98 -4.93
N ALA A 197 -13.59 16.03 -4.53
CA ALA A 197 -13.06 17.09 -3.68
C ALA A 197 -14.04 17.36 -2.53
N GLY A 198 -13.57 17.27 -1.28
CA GLY A 198 -14.43 17.44 -0.10
C GLY A 198 -15.63 16.48 -0.07
N GLY A 199 -15.46 15.24 -0.53
CA GLY A 199 -16.50 14.22 -0.60
C GLY A 199 -17.46 14.34 -1.79
N THR A 200 -17.33 15.39 -2.63
CA THR A 200 -18.15 15.59 -3.82
C THR A 200 -17.40 15.15 -5.07
N THR A 201 -17.96 14.23 -5.85
CA THR A 201 -17.41 13.87 -7.16
C THR A 201 -17.49 15.07 -8.11
N VAL A 202 -16.35 15.47 -8.67
CA VAL A 202 -16.25 16.62 -9.59
C VAL A 202 -15.98 16.20 -11.04
N LEU A 203 -15.27 15.07 -11.24
CA LEU A 203 -14.94 14.53 -12.55
C LEU A 203 -14.99 13.01 -12.51
N THR A 204 -15.53 12.42 -13.56
CA THR A 204 -15.39 10.98 -13.85
C THR A 204 -14.72 10.81 -15.20
N ILE A 205 -13.73 9.93 -15.28
CA ILE A 205 -13.18 9.44 -16.55
C ILE A 205 -13.58 7.99 -16.67
N SER A 206 -14.30 7.66 -17.73
CA SER A 206 -14.82 6.30 -17.94
C SER A 206 -14.55 5.78 -19.35
N ASN A 207 -14.61 4.45 -19.48
CA ASN A 207 -14.61 3.76 -20.76
C ASN A 207 -16.07 3.46 -21.12
N SER A 208 -16.52 3.95 -22.27
CA SER A 208 -17.84 3.61 -22.84
C SER A 208 -17.67 3.08 -24.25
N SER A 209 -17.84 1.79 -24.46
CA SER A 209 -17.68 1.13 -25.78
C SER A 209 -16.33 1.42 -26.44
N SER A 210 -15.26 1.49 -25.67
CA SER A 210 -13.88 1.86 -26.05
C SER A 210 -13.65 3.36 -26.24
N ASP A 211 -14.63 4.20 -26.08
CA ASP A 211 -14.44 5.64 -26.03
C ASP A 211 -14.03 6.10 -24.62
N VAL A 212 -13.17 7.11 -24.55
CA VAL A 212 -12.82 7.79 -23.31
C VAL A 212 -13.82 8.91 -23.06
N VAL A 213 -14.62 8.80 -22.00
CA VAL A 213 -15.59 9.81 -21.59
C VAL A 213 -15.08 10.55 -20.37
N ALA A 214 -14.84 11.86 -20.49
CA ALA A 214 -14.60 12.77 -19.37
C ALA A 214 -15.88 13.54 -19.06
N LYS A 215 -16.45 13.33 -17.86
CA LYS A 215 -17.72 13.89 -17.44
C LYS A 215 -17.57 14.76 -16.20
N THR A 216 -18.03 16.02 -16.28
CA THR A 216 -18.27 16.84 -15.07
C THR A 216 -19.44 16.24 -14.30
N ALA A 217 -19.27 15.96 -13.02
CA ALA A 217 -20.25 15.22 -12.23
C ALA A 217 -21.25 16.14 -11.50
N VAL A 218 -20.92 17.43 -11.36
CA VAL A 218 -21.75 18.42 -10.67
C VAL A 218 -22.62 19.14 -11.71
N SER A 219 -23.95 19.21 -11.47
CA SER A 219 -24.89 19.89 -12.38
C SER A 219 -24.49 21.33 -12.64
N ASP A 220 -24.61 21.75 -13.90
CA ASP A 220 -24.35 23.12 -14.37
C ASP A 220 -22.92 23.64 -14.09
N LYS A 221 -21.95 22.72 -13.87
CA LYS A 221 -20.54 23.08 -13.74
C LYS A 221 -19.75 22.70 -14.98
N ASP A 222 -18.96 23.65 -15.42
CA ASP A 222 -18.27 23.62 -16.69
C ASP A 222 -17.02 22.75 -16.67
N PHE A 223 -16.63 22.25 -17.84
CA PHE A 223 -15.32 21.70 -18.07
C PHE A 223 -14.41 22.80 -18.63
N ILE A 224 -13.42 23.21 -17.84
CA ILE A 224 -12.54 24.35 -18.16
C ILE A 224 -11.11 23.86 -18.33
N VAL A 225 -10.50 24.19 -19.46
CA VAL A 225 -9.07 23.98 -19.69
C VAL A 225 -8.33 25.30 -19.49
N LYS A 226 -7.43 25.32 -18.52
CA LYS A 226 -6.58 26.46 -18.21
C LYS A 226 -5.12 26.16 -18.53
N GLY A 227 -4.34 27.19 -18.76
CA GLY A 227 -2.90 27.13 -18.99
C GLY A 227 -2.17 28.31 -18.36
N ASN A 228 -0.85 28.29 -18.49
CA ASN A 228 0.02 29.39 -18.07
C ASN A 228 0.64 30.01 -19.33
N ASP A 229 0.41 31.29 -19.53
CA ASP A 229 1.00 32.09 -20.63
C ASP A 229 1.90 33.17 -20.03
N GLY A 230 3.21 32.95 -20.13
CA GLY A 230 4.20 33.91 -19.65
C GLY A 230 4.14 34.19 -18.14
N GLY A 231 3.69 33.25 -17.33
CA GLY A 231 3.54 33.39 -15.87
C GLY A 231 2.11 33.77 -15.42
N SER A 232 1.19 34.02 -16.35
CA SER A 232 -0.20 34.36 -16.06
C SER A 232 -1.14 33.20 -16.39
N GLU A 233 -2.09 32.88 -15.49
CA GLU A 233 -3.12 31.89 -15.76
C GLU A 233 -4.08 32.41 -16.84
N ILE A 234 -4.34 31.61 -17.87
CA ILE A 234 -5.36 31.86 -18.89
C ILE A 234 -6.37 30.70 -18.94
N THR A 235 -7.61 30.99 -19.32
CA THR A 235 -8.60 29.99 -19.72
C THR A 235 -8.49 29.80 -21.22
N ALA A 236 -8.12 28.62 -21.68
CA ALA A 236 -7.98 28.30 -23.10
C ALA A 236 -9.30 27.84 -23.74
N LEU A 237 -10.08 27.04 -23.02
CA LEU A 237 -11.36 26.48 -23.47
C LEU A 237 -12.33 26.37 -22.28
N THR A 238 -13.57 26.76 -22.51
CA THR A 238 -14.70 26.45 -21.61
C THR A 238 -15.75 25.67 -22.38
N LEU A 239 -16.20 24.55 -21.80
CA LEU A 239 -17.42 23.86 -22.20
C LEU A 239 -18.48 24.15 -21.14
N ASP A 240 -19.44 25.01 -21.48
CA ASP A 240 -20.50 25.48 -20.58
C ASP A 240 -21.64 24.47 -20.55
N MET A 241 -21.73 23.69 -19.45
CA MET A 241 -22.74 22.65 -19.30
C MET A 241 -24.12 23.22 -19.02
N SER A 242 -24.23 24.43 -18.45
CA SER A 242 -25.48 25.13 -18.24
C SER A 242 -26.07 25.67 -19.56
N ALA A 243 -25.24 25.85 -20.58
CA ALA A 243 -25.60 26.28 -21.93
C ALA A 243 -25.59 25.12 -22.95
N ALA A 244 -25.92 23.91 -22.49
CA ALA A 244 -26.02 22.69 -23.32
C ALA A 244 -24.67 22.35 -24.02
N GLY A 245 -23.54 22.57 -23.32
CA GLY A 245 -22.20 22.24 -23.82
C GLY A 245 -21.66 23.26 -24.84
N ALA A 246 -22.09 24.51 -24.78
CA ALA A 246 -21.53 25.56 -25.63
C ALA A 246 -20.02 25.69 -25.39
N ALA A 247 -19.25 25.71 -26.48
CA ALA A 247 -17.78 25.83 -26.42
C ALA A 247 -17.34 27.27 -26.68
N THR A 248 -16.49 27.79 -25.78
CA THR A 248 -15.83 29.10 -25.95
C THR A 248 -14.32 28.92 -25.89
N PHE A 249 -13.64 29.34 -26.94
CA PHE A 249 -12.17 29.40 -27.03
C PHE A 249 -11.68 30.80 -26.75
N ASN A 250 -10.57 30.93 -26.04
CA ASN A 250 -9.98 32.23 -25.71
C ASN A 250 -9.39 32.97 -26.94
N ASN A 251 -9.05 32.19 -27.98
CA ASN A 251 -8.45 32.73 -29.22
C ASN A 251 -8.96 31.91 -30.40
N ASP A 252 -8.32 32.09 -31.57
CA ASP A 252 -8.72 31.52 -32.85
C ASP A 252 -8.78 30.00 -32.84
N VAL A 253 -9.79 29.45 -33.55
CA VAL A 253 -9.88 28.03 -33.89
C VAL A 253 -9.42 27.86 -35.34
N THR A 254 -8.26 27.25 -35.55
CA THR A 254 -7.66 27.04 -36.86
C THR A 254 -7.79 25.61 -37.33
N ALA A 255 -8.06 25.40 -38.62
CA ALA A 255 -8.05 24.10 -39.26
C ALA A 255 -6.94 24.00 -40.30
N PHE A 256 -6.34 22.83 -40.46
CA PHE A 256 -5.33 22.59 -41.49
C PHE A 256 -5.92 22.79 -42.89
N SER A 257 -5.27 23.57 -43.74
CA SER A 257 -5.67 23.88 -45.13
C SER A 257 -4.51 23.82 -46.13
N ASP A 258 -3.44 23.09 -45.78
CA ASP A 258 -2.25 22.94 -46.61
C ASP A 258 -2.57 22.23 -47.91
N LYS A 259 -2.19 22.80 -49.06
CA LYS A 259 -2.37 22.26 -50.40
C LYS A 259 -1.80 20.84 -50.53
N ARG A 260 -0.70 20.54 -49.86
CA ARG A 260 -0.02 19.22 -49.90
C ARG A 260 -0.86 18.09 -49.30
N LEU A 261 -1.86 18.44 -48.47
CA LEU A 261 -2.81 17.47 -47.85
C LEU A 261 -4.08 17.32 -48.67
N LYS A 262 -4.19 17.94 -49.85
CA LYS A 262 -5.39 17.94 -50.66
C LYS A 262 -5.12 17.31 -52.02
N THR A 263 -6.07 16.52 -52.52
CA THR A 263 -6.10 15.92 -53.86
C THR A 263 -7.37 16.34 -54.59
N ASP A 264 -7.45 16.10 -55.89
CA ASP A 264 -8.61 16.38 -56.76
C ASP A 264 -9.16 17.81 -56.63
N ILE A 265 -8.22 18.78 -56.52
CA ILE A 265 -8.56 20.19 -56.36
C ILE A 265 -9.21 20.71 -57.64
N LYS A 266 -10.43 21.23 -57.53
CA LYS A 266 -11.17 21.86 -58.63
C LYS A 266 -11.92 23.09 -58.12
N ASN A 267 -12.23 24.01 -59.01
CA ASN A 267 -13.00 25.20 -58.70
C ASN A 267 -14.43 24.87 -58.32
N ILE A 268 -15.07 25.70 -57.49
CA ILE A 268 -16.51 25.65 -57.21
C ILE A 268 -17.20 26.35 -58.36
N GLU A 269 -18.05 25.60 -59.07
CA GLU A 269 -18.84 26.12 -60.20
C GLU A 269 -20.24 26.42 -59.73
N ASN A 270 -20.96 27.34 -60.46
CA ASN A 270 -22.36 27.74 -60.19
C ASN A 270 -22.55 28.27 -58.76
N SER A 271 -21.58 28.98 -58.22
CA SER A 271 -21.55 29.38 -56.81
C SER A 271 -22.70 30.34 -56.48
N LEU A 272 -23.04 31.27 -57.37
CA LEU A 272 -24.17 32.19 -57.20
C LEU A 272 -25.50 31.45 -57.13
N ASP A 273 -25.73 30.51 -58.04
CA ASP A 273 -26.98 29.69 -58.07
C ASP A 273 -27.15 28.86 -56.80
N MET A 274 -26.06 28.34 -56.22
CA MET A 274 -26.08 27.65 -54.97
C MET A 274 -26.44 28.59 -53.80
N VAL A 275 -25.82 29.75 -53.72
CA VAL A 275 -26.09 30.73 -52.64
C VAL A 275 -27.55 31.21 -52.71
N MET A 276 -28.06 31.43 -53.93
CA MET A 276 -29.47 31.90 -54.15
C MET A 276 -30.48 30.83 -53.69
N LYS A 277 -30.13 29.57 -53.56
CA LYS A 277 -31.00 28.50 -53.05
C LYS A 277 -30.86 28.32 -51.54
N MET A 278 -29.91 28.96 -50.88
CA MET A 278 -29.72 28.92 -49.44
C MET A 278 -30.58 29.95 -48.75
N GLN A 279 -31.06 29.64 -47.54
CA GLN A 279 -31.86 30.56 -46.76
C GLN A 279 -31.27 30.75 -45.37
N GLY A 280 -30.96 32.00 -45.01
CA GLY A 280 -30.68 32.38 -43.64
C GLY A 280 -31.98 32.51 -42.82
N VAL A 281 -32.02 32.02 -41.60
CA VAL A 281 -33.17 32.05 -40.74
C VAL A 281 -32.83 32.51 -39.32
N TYR A 282 -33.82 33.10 -38.65
CA TYR A 282 -33.82 33.24 -37.19
C TYR A 282 -34.47 32.01 -36.59
N TYR A 283 -33.92 31.49 -35.51
CA TYR A 283 -34.46 30.32 -34.84
C TYR A 283 -34.18 30.31 -33.33
N LYS A 284 -34.91 29.47 -32.58
CA LYS A 284 -34.62 29.11 -31.22
C LYS A 284 -34.47 27.60 -31.13
N ARG A 285 -33.50 27.13 -30.33
CA ARG A 285 -33.34 25.70 -30.06
C ARG A 285 -34.49 25.21 -29.16
N LYS A 286 -35.12 24.09 -29.53
CA LYS A 286 -36.25 23.49 -28.80
C LYS A 286 -35.80 22.67 -27.61
N ASP A 287 -34.56 22.23 -27.60
CA ASP A 287 -33.92 21.39 -26.59
C ASP A 287 -33.22 22.20 -25.48
N ILE A 288 -33.26 23.53 -25.57
CA ILE A 288 -32.76 24.46 -24.57
C ILE A 288 -33.92 25.28 -24.02
N GLU A 289 -34.20 25.18 -22.72
CA GLU A 289 -35.18 26.03 -22.04
C GLU A 289 -34.71 27.49 -22.05
N ASP A 290 -35.63 28.42 -22.32
CA ASP A 290 -35.33 29.85 -22.45
C ASP A 290 -34.27 30.23 -23.51
N ALA A 291 -34.13 29.37 -24.55
CA ALA A 291 -33.17 29.63 -25.63
C ALA A 291 -33.36 31.02 -26.26
N LYS A 292 -32.26 31.75 -26.35
CA LYS A 292 -32.20 33.02 -27.06
C LYS A 292 -32.36 32.81 -28.55
N GLU A 293 -32.96 33.82 -29.25
CA GLU A 293 -33.02 33.82 -30.69
C GLU A 293 -31.58 33.85 -31.29
N GLN A 294 -31.37 32.94 -32.24
CA GLN A 294 -30.13 32.77 -32.99
C GLN A 294 -30.34 32.99 -34.46
N ILE A 295 -29.26 33.17 -35.22
CA ILE A 295 -29.28 33.27 -36.67
C ILE A 295 -28.39 32.15 -37.25
N GLY A 296 -28.80 31.56 -38.35
CA GLY A 296 -28.07 30.52 -39.04
C GLY A 296 -28.78 29.98 -40.25
N VAL A 297 -28.44 28.77 -40.67
CA VAL A 297 -29.07 28.04 -41.78
C VAL A 297 -29.63 26.70 -41.26
N LEU A 298 -30.56 26.11 -42.01
CA LEU A 298 -31.08 24.78 -41.71
C LEU A 298 -30.22 23.72 -42.38
N ALA A 299 -29.68 22.77 -41.62
CA ALA A 299 -28.77 21.76 -42.13
C ALA A 299 -29.38 20.89 -43.23
N GLN A 300 -30.67 20.59 -43.15
CA GLN A 300 -31.43 19.82 -44.16
C GLN A 300 -31.53 20.57 -45.51
N ASP A 301 -31.71 21.90 -45.47
CA ASP A 301 -31.73 22.72 -46.66
C ASP A 301 -30.34 22.82 -47.28
N MET A 302 -29.32 22.98 -46.44
CA MET A 302 -27.93 23.02 -46.86
C MET A 302 -27.46 21.71 -47.51
N GLU A 303 -27.93 20.56 -46.99
CA GLU A 303 -27.60 19.24 -47.56
C GLU A 303 -28.06 19.10 -49.01
N ASN A 304 -29.19 19.70 -49.37
CA ASN A 304 -29.74 19.66 -50.74
C ASN A 304 -28.94 20.51 -51.71
N VAL A 305 -28.20 21.51 -51.23
CA VAL A 305 -27.46 22.48 -52.07
C VAL A 305 -25.96 22.19 -52.02
N LEU A 306 -25.39 21.97 -50.84
CA LEU A 306 -23.94 21.80 -50.59
C LEU A 306 -23.74 20.77 -49.50
N PRO A 307 -23.91 19.47 -49.77
CA PRO A 307 -23.85 18.41 -48.77
C PRO A 307 -22.46 18.34 -48.07
N GLN A 308 -21.38 18.86 -48.67
CA GLN A 308 -20.04 18.83 -48.13
C GLN A 308 -19.85 19.68 -46.87
N VAL A 309 -20.82 20.54 -46.53
CA VAL A 309 -20.79 21.33 -45.31
C VAL A 309 -21.64 20.75 -44.20
N VAL A 310 -22.36 19.66 -44.48
CA VAL A 310 -23.27 19.03 -43.52
C VAL A 310 -22.67 17.77 -42.94
N LEU A 311 -22.70 17.66 -41.62
CA LEU A 311 -22.30 16.47 -40.87
C LEU A 311 -23.54 15.84 -40.24
N THR A 312 -23.71 14.54 -40.35
CA THR A 312 -24.77 13.76 -39.68
C THR A 312 -24.17 12.96 -38.55
N ALA A 313 -24.67 13.15 -37.34
CA ALA A 313 -24.27 12.41 -36.17
C ALA A 313 -24.81 10.99 -36.19
N ASP A 314 -24.14 10.07 -35.49
CA ASP A 314 -24.60 8.69 -35.31
C ASP A 314 -25.45 8.52 -34.04
N ASP A 315 -26.37 9.44 -33.79
CA ASP A 315 -27.37 9.39 -32.75
C ASP A 315 -28.72 8.86 -33.31
N GLU A 316 -29.68 8.55 -32.41
CA GLU A 316 -31.00 8.04 -32.82
C GLU A 316 -31.75 8.99 -33.75
N MET A 317 -31.58 10.28 -33.56
CA MET A 317 -32.23 11.33 -34.36
C MET A 317 -31.53 11.57 -35.70
N LYS A 318 -30.29 11.05 -35.87
CA LYS A 318 -29.38 11.40 -37.00
C LYS A 318 -29.25 12.92 -37.14
N SER A 319 -28.95 13.55 -36.00
CA SER A 319 -28.84 15.01 -35.90
C SER A 319 -27.85 15.55 -36.90
N LYS A 320 -28.19 16.69 -37.52
CA LYS A 320 -27.36 17.33 -38.54
C LYS A 320 -26.77 18.64 -38.03
N SER A 321 -25.50 18.89 -38.40
CA SER A 321 -24.79 20.13 -38.12
C SER A 321 -24.17 20.70 -39.38
N VAL A 322 -23.87 22.00 -39.38
CA VAL A 322 -23.27 22.71 -40.51
C VAL A 322 -21.88 23.21 -40.11
N ASP A 323 -20.90 22.90 -40.96
CA ASP A 323 -19.57 23.49 -40.88
C ASP A 323 -19.58 24.88 -41.54
N TYR A 324 -19.83 25.89 -40.73
CA TYR A 324 -19.94 27.28 -41.20
C TYR A 324 -18.62 27.80 -41.81
N GLY A 325 -17.46 27.33 -41.38
CA GLY A 325 -16.16 27.73 -41.93
C GLY A 325 -15.98 27.41 -43.42
N LYS A 326 -16.55 26.28 -43.87
CA LYS A 326 -16.51 25.85 -45.28
C LYS A 326 -17.33 26.76 -46.19
N LEU A 327 -18.36 27.41 -45.68
CA LEU A 327 -19.17 28.36 -46.46
C LEU A 327 -18.37 29.53 -47.02
N CYS A 328 -17.27 29.93 -46.37
CA CYS A 328 -16.41 31.01 -46.87
C CYS A 328 -15.85 30.71 -48.27
N ALA A 329 -15.52 29.46 -48.58
CA ALA A 329 -15.02 29.08 -49.89
C ALA A 329 -16.07 29.29 -51.00
N LEU A 330 -17.33 28.91 -50.74
CA LEU A 330 -18.44 29.13 -51.64
C LEU A 330 -18.72 30.63 -51.84
N LEU A 331 -18.73 31.39 -50.73
CA LEU A 331 -18.96 32.83 -50.77
C LEU A 331 -17.87 33.61 -51.57
N ILE A 332 -16.61 33.17 -51.48
CA ILE A 332 -15.53 33.72 -52.28
C ILE A 332 -15.78 33.58 -53.77
N GLU A 333 -16.18 32.41 -54.24
CA GLU A 333 -16.47 32.17 -55.67
C GLU A 333 -17.76 32.89 -56.09
N CYS A 334 -18.79 32.94 -55.22
CA CYS A 334 -20.00 33.70 -55.47
C CYS A 334 -19.73 35.20 -55.67
N VAL A 335 -18.85 35.81 -54.86
CA VAL A 335 -18.46 37.21 -55.04
C VAL A 335 -17.76 37.42 -56.36
N LYS A 336 -16.90 36.47 -56.81
CA LYS A 336 -16.21 36.54 -58.12
C LYS A 336 -17.20 36.43 -59.28
N ASP A 337 -18.18 35.53 -59.18
CA ASP A 337 -19.26 35.40 -60.19
C ASP A 337 -20.03 36.70 -60.33
N LEU A 338 -20.48 37.29 -59.20
CA LEU A 338 -21.18 38.59 -59.19
C LEU A 338 -20.31 39.68 -59.79
N GLN A 339 -19.02 39.76 -59.47
CA GLN A 339 -18.12 40.79 -60.02
C GLN A 339 -17.97 40.64 -61.54
N THR A 340 -17.94 39.39 -62.04
CA THR A 340 -17.90 39.14 -63.48
C THR A 340 -19.14 39.66 -64.18
N GLN A 341 -20.36 39.32 -63.64
CA GLN A 341 -21.63 39.82 -64.20
C GLN A 341 -21.71 41.36 -64.21
N ILE A 342 -21.25 42.01 -63.12
CA ILE A 342 -21.18 43.51 -63.07
C ILE A 342 -20.25 44.05 -64.13
N ASN A 343 -19.09 43.41 -64.36
CA ASN A 343 -18.14 43.88 -65.38
C ASN A 343 -18.70 43.66 -66.77
N ASP A 344 -19.49 42.64 -67.02
CA ASP A 344 -20.10 42.41 -68.36
C ASP A 344 -21.22 43.46 -68.63
N LEU A 345 -22.09 43.69 -67.62
CA LEU A 345 -23.06 44.77 -67.71
C LEU A 345 -22.45 46.17 -68.03
N LYS A 346 -21.35 46.49 -67.41
CA LYS A 346 -20.62 47.76 -67.66
C LYS A 346 -19.97 47.86 -69.05
N LYS A 347 -19.82 46.76 -69.78
CA LYS A 347 -19.30 46.77 -71.16
C LYS A 347 -20.42 46.94 -72.18
N GLU A 348 -21.67 46.70 -71.80
CA GLU A 348 -22.84 46.86 -72.65
C GLU A 348 -23.39 48.29 -72.62
N ASP A 349 -23.03 49.09 -71.63
CA ASP A 349 -23.24 50.53 -71.56
C ASP A 349 -22.13 51.35 -72.27
#